data_62bd64d502d833eb3b2429d9666876e0
#
_entry.id   62bd64d502d833eb3b2429d9666876e0
#
_cell.length_a   1.000
_cell.length_b   1.000
_cell.length_c   1.000
_cell.angle_alpha   90.00
_cell.angle_beta   90.00
_cell.angle_gamma   90.00
#
_symmetry.space_group_name_H-M   'P 1'
#
loop_
_entity.id
_entity.type
_entity.pdbx_description
1 polymer ?
#
loop_
_entity_poly.entity_id
_entity_poly.type
_entity_poly.pdbx_seq_one_letter_code
_entity_poly.pdbx_strand_id
1 'polypeptide(L)'
;MKTKGDNVFLSGKEVLVMKYIQVTKENLEKEHICCAISNTKDAQVSSKKAWLSERFDEGLVFLKSVERGKCFIEYIPAEKAWNPIETEDYIYIDCLWVLGSLKGHGYSTVLLEACIADSKAKGKKGLCILSAAKKKPFLADPKYLAYKGFKVADEADNDIQLWYLPFSNEAKVPSFKACVKHSHIFM
;
A
#
# COMPACT_ATOMS: atom_id res chain seq x y z
N MET A 1 -25.53 -2.74 -23.84
CA MET A 1 -24.53 -1.97 -24.59
C MET A 1 -23.14 -2.37 -24.08
N LYS A 2 -22.33 -3.00 -24.93
CA LYS A 2 -20.96 -3.40 -24.61
C LYS A 2 -20.05 -2.19 -24.87
N THR A 3 -19.44 -1.61 -23.83
CA THR A 3 -18.41 -0.59 -24.00
C THR A 3 -17.12 -1.25 -24.47
N LYS A 4 -16.71 -0.94 -25.69
CA LYS A 4 -15.39 -1.29 -26.27
C LYS A 4 -14.33 -0.57 -25.46
N GLY A 5 -13.34 -1.33 -24.95
CA GLY A 5 -12.16 -0.77 -24.32
C GLY A 5 -11.25 -0.15 -25.39
N ASP A 6 -10.79 1.06 -25.16
CA ASP A 6 -9.86 1.77 -26.00
C ASP A 6 -8.48 1.12 -25.87
N ASN A 7 -8.02 0.47 -26.94
CA ASN A 7 -6.65 -0.03 -27.07
C ASN A 7 -5.76 1.12 -27.57
N VAL A 8 -4.81 1.53 -26.75
CA VAL A 8 -3.75 2.45 -27.17
C VAL A 8 -2.59 1.63 -27.76
N PHE A 9 -2.36 1.79 -29.05
CA PHE A 9 -1.21 1.17 -29.75
C PHE A 9 0.03 2.05 -29.58
N LEU A 10 1.02 1.55 -28.88
CA LEU A 10 2.40 2.05 -28.91
C LEU A 10 3.32 0.92 -29.41
N SER A 11 3.91 1.14 -30.60
CA SER A 11 4.96 0.29 -31.21
C SER A 11 4.65 -1.22 -31.32
N GLY A 12 3.59 -1.63 -32.00
CA GLY A 12 3.48 -2.99 -32.55
C GLY A 12 3.33 -4.16 -31.56
N LYS A 13 3.20 -3.91 -30.26
CA LYS A 13 2.82 -4.90 -29.23
C LYS A 13 1.52 -4.44 -28.57
N GLU A 14 0.54 -5.34 -28.51
CA GLU A 14 -0.64 -5.14 -27.67
C GLU A 14 -0.17 -5.01 -26.20
N VAL A 15 -0.14 -3.80 -25.69
CA VAL A 15 0.09 -3.59 -24.26
C VAL A 15 -1.25 -3.85 -23.58
N LEU A 16 -1.36 -4.95 -22.88
CA LEU A 16 -2.51 -5.26 -22.04
C LEU A 16 -2.55 -4.22 -20.91
N VAL A 17 -3.35 -3.18 -21.09
CA VAL A 17 -3.51 -2.13 -20.07
C VAL A 17 -4.29 -2.74 -18.92
N MET A 18 -3.62 -2.99 -17.80
CA MET A 18 -4.27 -3.49 -16.60
C MET A 18 -5.25 -2.44 -16.09
N LYS A 19 -6.51 -2.82 -15.95
CA LYS A 19 -7.56 -1.98 -15.36
C LYS A 19 -7.54 -2.10 -13.84
N TYR A 20 -7.78 -1.00 -13.16
CA TYR A 20 -7.84 -0.93 -11.70
C TYR A 20 -9.23 -0.58 -11.21
N ILE A 21 -9.57 -1.04 -10.02
CA ILE A 21 -10.82 -0.75 -9.31
C ILE A 21 -10.50 -0.42 -7.86
N GLN A 22 -11.17 0.59 -7.33
CA GLN A 22 -11.18 0.85 -5.90
C GLN A 22 -12.21 -0.07 -5.23
N VAL A 23 -11.76 -0.78 -4.20
CA VAL A 23 -12.66 -1.54 -3.34
C VAL A 23 -13.35 -0.58 -2.39
N THR A 24 -14.67 -0.69 -2.30
CA THR A 24 -15.55 0.09 -1.42
C THR A 24 -16.49 -0.85 -0.67
N LYS A 25 -17.27 -0.34 0.26
CA LYS A 25 -18.27 -1.16 0.99
C LYS A 25 -19.25 -1.88 0.03
N GLU A 26 -19.61 -1.22 -1.07
CA GLU A 26 -20.60 -1.73 -2.02
C GLU A 26 -20.10 -2.92 -2.84
N ASN A 27 -18.79 -2.99 -3.11
CA ASN A 27 -18.22 -4.06 -3.93
C ASN A 27 -17.36 -5.06 -3.14
N LEU A 28 -17.05 -4.79 -1.87
CA LEU A 28 -16.15 -5.56 -1.02
C LEU A 28 -16.44 -7.06 -1.02
N GLU A 29 -17.71 -7.44 -0.96
CA GLU A 29 -18.09 -8.85 -0.91
C GLU A 29 -17.70 -9.64 -2.17
N LYS A 30 -17.65 -8.99 -3.31
CA LYS A 30 -17.34 -9.60 -4.61
C LYS A 30 -15.85 -9.61 -4.90
N GLU A 31 -15.07 -8.76 -4.19
CA GLU A 31 -13.68 -8.54 -4.51
C GLU A 31 -12.71 -9.46 -3.74
N HIS A 32 -11.62 -9.82 -4.40
CA HIS A 32 -10.50 -10.51 -3.77
C HIS A 32 -9.58 -9.48 -3.12
N ILE A 33 -9.35 -9.64 -1.80
CA ILE A 33 -8.68 -8.61 -0.98
C ILE A 33 -7.40 -9.11 -0.29
N CYS A 34 -7.03 -10.38 -0.46
CA CYS A 34 -5.86 -10.96 0.20
C CYS A 34 -4.76 -11.33 -0.81
N CYS A 35 -3.51 -11.01 -0.47
CA CYS A 35 -2.34 -11.35 -1.29
C CYS A 35 -1.95 -12.83 -1.18
N ALA A 36 -2.11 -13.44 -0.01
CA ALA A 36 -1.61 -14.79 0.30
C ALA A 36 -2.71 -15.86 0.40
N ILE A 37 -3.99 -15.47 0.56
CA ILE A 37 -5.09 -16.39 0.78
C ILE A 37 -6.00 -16.41 -0.45
N SER A 38 -6.01 -17.50 -1.18
CA SER A 38 -6.83 -17.67 -2.39
C SER A 38 -8.25 -18.20 -2.10
N ASN A 39 -8.43 -18.90 -0.97
CA ASN A 39 -9.72 -19.44 -0.57
C ASN A 39 -10.61 -18.35 0.02
N THR A 40 -11.67 -17.98 -0.70
CA THR A 40 -12.62 -16.93 -0.26
C THR A 40 -13.46 -17.32 0.96
N LYS A 41 -13.52 -18.60 1.31
CA LYS A 41 -14.25 -19.11 2.48
C LYS A 41 -13.39 -19.17 3.74
N ASP A 42 -12.12 -18.77 3.65
CA ASP A 42 -11.23 -18.73 4.80
C ASP A 42 -11.68 -17.69 5.81
N ALA A 43 -11.68 -18.03 7.10
CA ALA A 43 -12.09 -17.14 8.17
C ALA A 43 -11.26 -15.83 8.20
N GLN A 44 -9.98 -15.89 7.82
CA GLN A 44 -9.12 -14.71 7.73
C GLN A 44 -9.61 -13.74 6.63
N VAL A 45 -10.17 -14.25 5.53
CA VAL A 45 -10.75 -13.39 4.48
C VAL A 45 -11.98 -12.67 5.00
N SER A 46 -12.88 -13.37 5.73
CA SER A 46 -14.04 -12.76 6.35
C SER A 46 -13.67 -11.70 7.37
N SER A 47 -12.68 -11.99 8.23
CA SER A 47 -12.15 -11.03 9.21
C SER A 47 -11.53 -9.80 8.53
N LYS A 48 -10.75 -10.00 7.47
CA LYS A 48 -10.17 -8.89 6.69
C LYS A 48 -11.26 -8.04 6.04
N LYS A 49 -12.34 -8.63 5.51
CA LYS A 49 -13.45 -7.87 4.93
C LYS A 49 -14.18 -7.04 5.98
N ALA A 50 -14.49 -7.61 7.15
CA ALA A 50 -15.10 -6.88 8.25
C ALA A 50 -14.23 -5.69 8.67
N TRP A 51 -12.94 -5.91 8.87
CA TRP A 51 -11.97 -4.87 9.19
C TRP A 51 -11.90 -3.78 8.10
N LEU A 52 -11.82 -4.15 6.81
CA LEU A 52 -11.82 -3.18 5.71
C LEU A 52 -13.07 -2.31 5.68
N SER A 53 -14.24 -2.92 5.94
CA SER A 53 -15.52 -2.20 5.97
C SER A 53 -15.53 -1.07 7.00
N GLU A 54 -14.94 -1.30 8.19
CA GLU A 54 -14.80 -0.28 9.22
C GLU A 54 -13.75 0.78 8.83
N ARG A 55 -12.62 0.34 8.28
CA ARG A 55 -11.50 1.22 7.94
C ARG A 55 -11.77 2.15 6.76
N PHE A 56 -12.69 1.79 5.85
CA PHE A 56 -13.11 2.70 4.78
C PHE A 56 -13.72 4.00 5.32
N ASP A 57 -14.42 3.97 6.46
CA ASP A 57 -14.95 5.17 7.11
C ASP A 57 -13.84 6.05 7.71
N GLU A 58 -12.67 5.50 7.94
CA GLU A 58 -11.50 6.21 8.42
C GLU A 58 -10.58 6.69 7.29
N GLY A 59 -10.99 6.51 6.04
CA GLY A 59 -10.30 6.99 4.86
C GLY A 59 -9.32 6.00 4.25
N LEU A 60 -9.39 4.70 4.60
CA LEU A 60 -8.63 3.66 3.93
C LEU A 60 -9.00 3.56 2.46
N VAL A 61 -8.01 3.46 1.61
CA VAL A 61 -8.15 3.20 0.18
C VAL A 61 -7.53 1.84 -0.16
N PHE A 62 -8.30 1.02 -0.85
CA PHE A 62 -7.84 -0.26 -1.39
C PHE A 62 -8.01 -0.23 -2.92
N LEU A 63 -6.92 -0.02 -3.64
CA LEU A 63 -6.88 -0.01 -5.10
C LEU A 63 -6.27 -1.31 -5.61
N LYS A 64 -6.97 -2.04 -6.47
CA LYS A 64 -6.51 -3.32 -7.01
C LYS A 64 -6.73 -3.43 -8.51
N SER A 65 -6.04 -4.38 -9.16
CA SER A 65 -6.40 -4.77 -10.53
C SER A 65 -7.81 -5.37 -10.56
N VAL A 66 -8.55 -5.11 -11.64
CA VAL A 66 -9.87 -5.75 -11.87
C VAL A 66 -9.73 -7.27 -11.88
N GLU A 67 -8.64 -7.77 -12.47
CA GLU A 67 -8.33 -9.19 -12.45
C GLU A 67 -8.01 -9.66 -11.02
N ARG A 68 -8.58 -10.82 -10.68
CA ARG A 68 -8.38 -11.42 -9.36
C ARG A 68 -6.91 -11.76 -9.10
N GLY A 69 -6.41 -11.37 -7.92
CA GLY A 69 -5.13 -11.83 -7.40
C GLY A 69 -3.91 -11.40 -8.21
N LYS A 70 -3.94 -10.24 -8.87
CA LYS A 70 -2.81 -9.74 -9.67
C LYS A 70 -1.94 -8.74 -8.92
N CYS A 71 -2.51 -7.62 -8.51
CA CYS A 71 -1.80 -6.60 -7.73
C CYS A 71 -2.77 -5.67 -7.02
N PHE A 72 -2.31 -5.05 -5.94
CA PHE A 72 -3.05 -4.02 -5.21
C PHE A 72 -2.15 -3.14 -4.34
N ILE A 73 -2.68 -2.00 -3.93
CA ILE A 73 -2.14 -1.16 -2.87
C ILE A 73 -3.25 -0.84 -1.87
N GLU A 74 -2.90 -0.84 -0.60
CA GLU A 74 -3.76 -0.51 0.53
C GLU A 74 -3.08 0.57 1.35
N TYR A 75 -3.76 1.69 1.61
CA TYR A 75 -3.20 2.82 2.34
C TYR A 75 -4.27 3.60 3.10
N ILE A 76 -3.87 4.30 4.15
CA ILE A 76 -4.75 5.00 5.07
C ILE A 76 -4.06 6.27 5.59
N PRO A 77 -4.79 7.31 6.04
CA PRO A 77 -4.19 8.39 6.82
C PRO A 77 -3.35 7.84 7.98
N ALA A 78 -2.10 8.29 8.10
CA ALA A 78 -1.15 7.67 9.02
C ALA A 78 -1.56 7.80 10.48
N GLU A 79 -2.32 8.84 10.83
CA GLU A 79 -2.94 9.04 12.14
C GLU A 79 -4.01 7.99 12.49
N LYS A 80 -4.52 7.27 11.47
CA LYS A 80 -5.47 6.16 11.60
C LYS A 80 -4.83 4.78 11.47
N ALA A 81 -3.56 4.71 11.11
CA ALA A 81 -2.83 3.45 11.06
C ALA A 81 -2.69 2.84 12.46
N TRP A 82 -2.75 1.51 12.55
CA TRP A 82 -2.56 0.81 13.84
C TRP A 82 -1.09 0.74 14.26
N ASN A 83 -0.19 1.14 13.38
CA ASN A 83 1.23 1.20 13.69
C ASN A 83 1.53 2.38 14.60
N PRO A 84 2.40 2.20 15.60
CA PRO A 84 2.74 3.24 16.57
C PRO A 84 3.74 4.25 15.97
N ILE A 85 3.28 5.04 15.02
CA ILE A 85 4.05 6.08 14.32
C ILE A 85 3.54 7.47 14.69
N GLU A 86 4.44 8.43 14.70
CA GLU A 86 4.16 9.86 14.85
C GLU A 86 4.47 10.54 13.52
N THR A 87 3.46 11.16 12.94
CA THR A 87 3.59 11.89 11.68
C THR A 87 2.60 13.05 11.64
N GLU A 88 2.83 13.98 10.73
CA GLU A 88 1.95 15.11 10.46
C GLU A 88 1.56 15.09 8.98
N ASP A 89 0.29 14.80 8.70
CA ASP A 89 -0.28 14.78 7.35
C ASP A 89 0.36 13.77 6.37
N TYR A 90 0.68 12.59 6.83
CA TYR A 90 1.18 11.51 5.97
C TYR A 90 0.08 10.48 5.66
N ILE A 91 0.27 9.77 4.56
CA ILE A 91 -0.44 8.52 4.27
C ILE A 91 0.48 7.35 4.64
N TYR A 92 -0.05 6.38 5.34
CA TYR A 92 0.61 5.11 5.62
C TYR A 92 0.19 4.06 4.60
N ILE A 93 1.16 3.46 3.90
CA ILE A 93 0.93 2.34 3.01
C ILE A 93 0.99 1.05 3.85
N ASP A 94 -0.17 0.41 3.99
CA ASP A 94 -0.29 -0.84 4.75
C ASP A 94 0.18 -2.05 3.94
N CYS A 95 -0.15 -2.08 2.65
CA CYS A 95 0.32 -3.13 1.76
C CYS A 95 0.47 -2.63 0.31
N LEU A 96 1.57 -3.00 -0.32
CA LEU A 96 1.78 -2.89 -1.77
C LEU A 96 2.22 -4.24 -2.29
N TRP A 97 1.35 -4.91 -3.02
CA TRP A 97 1.59 -6.27 -3.48
C TRP A 97 1.40 -6.42 -4.98
N VAL A 98 2.31 -7.20 -5.60
CA VAL A 98 2.25 -7.60 -7.01
C VAL A 98 2.58 -9.09 -7.09
N LEU A 99 1.73 -9.86 -7.78
CA LEU A 99 1.95 -11.29 -8.01
C LEU A 99 3.34 -11.55 -8.61
N GLY A 100 4.02 -12.60 -8.15
CA GLY A 100 5.40 -12.88 -8.53
C GLY A 100 5.65 -12.91 -10.04
N SER A 101 4.75 -13.51 -10.81
CA SER A 101 4.81 -13.57 -12.29
C SER A 101 4.63 -12.20 -12.98
N LEU A 102 4.15 -11.19 -12.27
CA LEU A 102 3.92 -9.83 -12.78
C LEU A 102 4.99 -8.83 -12.31
N LYS A 103 5.96 -9.27 -11.53
CA LYS A 103 7.06 -8.40 -11.11
C LYS A 103 7.91 -7.99 -12.32
N GLY A 104 8.43 -6.75 -12.28
CA GLY A 104 9.21 -6.19 -13.40
C GLY A 104 8.37 -5.53 -14.52
N HIS A 105 7.05 -5.65 -14.50
CA HIS A 105 6.16 -5.05 -15.51
C HIS A 105 5.62 -3.66 -15.14
N GLY A 106 6.14 -3.02 -14.10
CA GLY A 106 5.78 -1.66 -13.72
C GLY A 106 4.49 -1.50 -12.89
N TYR A 107 3.74 -2.56 -12.62
CA TYR A 107 2.45 -2.47 -11.92
C TYR A 107 2.54 -1.85 -10.52
N SER A 108 3.61 -2.15 -9.77
CA SER A 108 3.84 -1.50 -8.47
C SER A 108 4.08 0.00 -8.60
N THR A 109 4.68 0.44 -9.71
CA THR A 109 4.88 1.86 -10.01
C THR A 109 3.54 2.56 -10.23
N VAL A 110 2.68 1.98 -11.06
CA VAL A 110 1.33 2.54 -11.34
C VAL A 110 0.52 2.67 -10.06
N LEU A 111 0.52 1.64 -9.21
CA LEU A 111 -0.20 1.67 -7.93
C LEU A 111 0.38 2.72 -6.98
N LEU A 112 1.69 2.83 -6.89
CA LEU A 112 2.35 3.83 -6.04
C LEU A 112 2.10 5.25 -6.55
N GLU A 113 2.15 5.49 -7.85
CA GLU A 113 1.86 6.79 -8.46
C GLU A 113 0.40 7.20 -8.23
N ALA A 114 -0.55 6.26 -8.31
CA ALA A 114 -1.95 6.51 -7.96
C ALA A 114 -2.09 6.91 -6.48
N CYS A 115 -1.41 6.23 -5.57
CA CYS A 115 -1.37 6.58 -4.15
C CYS A 115 -0.77 7.98 -3.93
N ILE A 116 0.33 8.32 -4.61
CA ILE A 116 0.96 9.65 -4.53
C ILE A 116 -0.01 10.73 -5.02
N ALA A 117 -0.66 10.51 -6.16
CA ALA A 117 -1.59 11.48 -6.73
C ALA A 117 -2.79 11.72 -5.81
N ASP A 118 -3.41 10.66 -5.29
CA ASP A 118 -4.52 10.74 -4.33
C ASP A 118 -4.09 11.42 -3.03
N SER A 119 -2.93 11.10 -2.50
CA SER A 119 -2.38 11.70 -1.28
C SER A 119 -2.15 13.20 -1.44
N LYS A 120 -1.57 13.62 -2.57
CA LYS A 120 -1.37 15.05 -2.88
C LYS A 120 -2.70 15.78 -3.04
N ALA A 121 -3.69 15.18 -3.71
CA ALA A 121 -5.03 15.73 -3.85
C ALA A 121 -5.74 15.94 -2.51
N LYS A 122 -5.43 15.10 -1.52
CA LYS A 122 -5.90 15.20 -0.11
C LYS A 122 -5.06 16.15 0.75
N GLY A 123 -4.09 16.88 0.18
CA GLY A 123 -3.22 17.80 0.90
C GLY A 123 -2.21 17.14 1.84
N LYS A 124 -1.94 15.85 1.66
CA LYS A 124 -0.96 15.14 2.49
C LYS A 124 0.47 15.54 2.11
N LYS A 125 1.37 15.49 3.09
CA LYS A 125 2.76 15.94 2.96
C LYS A 125 3.75 14.85 2.53
N GLY A 126 3.31 13.59 2.55
CA GLY A 126 4.17 12.46 2.15
C GLY A 126 3.52 11.10 2.37
N LEU A 127 4.29 10.07 2.07
CA LEU A 127 3.95 8.66 2.33
C LEU A 127 4.90 8.09 3.37
N CYS A 128 4.43 7.15 4.18
CA CYS A 128 5.28 6.31 5.01
C CYS A 128 4.87 4.84 4.92
N ILE A 129 5.82 3.95 5.22
CA ILE A 129 5.65 2.49 5.10
C ILE A 129 6.66 1.80 6.00
N LEU A 130 6.29 0.64 6.55
CA LEU A 130 7.23 -0.22 7.26
C LEU A 130 8.07 -1.08 6.31
N SER A 131 9.33 -1.23 6.67
CA SER A 131 10.27 -2.13 6.04
C SER A 131 11.25 -2.68 7.09
N ALA A 132 12.35 -3.25 6.67
CA ALA A 132 13.43 -3.67 7.54
C ALA A 132 14.79 -3.45 6.85
N ALA A 133 15.88 -3.39 7.63
CA ALA A 133 17.24 -3.24 7.11
C ALA A 133 17.60 -4.37 6.12
N LYS A 134 17.08 -5.58 6.36
CA LYS A 134 17.16 -6.72 5.43
C LYS A 134 15.75 -7.14 5.05
N LYS A 135 15.57 -7.61 3.81
CA LYS A 135 14.28 -8.09 3.33
C LYS A 135 13.68 -9.12 4.28
N LYS A 136 12.47 -8.85 4.77
CA LYS A 136 11.67 -9.75 5.60
C LYS A 136 10.35 -10.12 4.90
N PRO A 137 9.78 -11.30 5.18
CA PRO A 137 8.42 -11.62 4.72
C PRO A 137 7.42 -10.56 5.17
N PHE A 138 6.41 -10.31 4.35
CA PHE A 138 5.29 -9.39 4.62
C PHE A 138 5.64 -7.89 4.79
N LEU A 139 6.92 -7.52 4.76
CA LEU A 139 7.37 -6.13 4.72
C LEU A 139 7.77 -5.72 3.31
N ALA A 140 7.71 -4.42 3.03
CA ALA A 140 8.17 -3.85 1.78
C ALA A 140 9.68 -4.13 1.59
N ASP A 141 10.10 -4.39 0.36
CA ASP A 141 11.52 -4.62 0.05
C ASP A 141 12.28 -3.28 0.14
N PRO A 142 13.31 -3.14 1.02
CA PRO A 142 14.03 -1.88 1.19
C PRO A 142 14.73 -1.40 -0.08
N LYS A 143 15.20 -2.33 -0.94
CA LYS A 143 15.79 -1.96 -2.23
C LYS A 143 14.79 -1.33 -3.18
N TYR A 144 13.55 -1.84 -3.17
CA TYR A 144 12.45 -1.25 -3.93
C TYR A 144 12.11 0.15 -3.42
N LEU A 145 12.01 0.32 -2.09
CA LEU A 145 11.71 1.62 -1.48
C LEU A 145 12.79 2.65 -1.81
N ALA A 146 14.06 2.31 -1.65
CA ALA A 146 15.18 3.17 -2.01
C ALA A 146 15.14 3.56 -3.51
N TYR A 147 14.87 2.60 -4.40
CA TYR A 147 14.71 2.85 -5.84
C TYR A 147 13.55 3.81 -6.13
N LYS A 148 12.48 3.79 -5.33
CA LYS A 148 11.33 4.71 -5.44
C LYS A 148 11.52 6.05 -4.72
N GLY A 149 12.70 6.30 -4.18
CA GLY A 149 13.05 7.58 -3.54
C GLY A 149 12.62 7.69 -2.08
N PHE A 150 12.13 6.61 -1.48
CA PHE A 150 11.91 6.59 -0.04
C PHE A 150 13.25 6.61 0.71
N LYS A 151 13.22 7.17 1.91
CA LYS A 151 14.34 7.26 2.84
C LYS A 151 13.96 6.64 4.16
N VAL A 152 14.93 6.14 4.92
CA VAL A 152 14.72 5.71 6.30
C VAL A 152 14.46 6.96 7.15
N ALA A 153 13.36 6.93 7.89
CA ALA A 153 12.96 7.97 8.83
C ALA A 153 13.41 7.64 10.24
N ASP A 154 13.17 6.39 10.66
CA ASP A 154 13.42 5.93 12.04
C ASP A 154 13.60 4.40 12.08
N GLU A 155 14.17 3.90 13.16
CA GLU A 155 14.42 2.47 13.37
C GLU A 155 13.89 2.04 14.74
N ALA A 156 13.35 0.83 14.79
CA ALA A 156 12.90 0.16 16.00
C ALA A 156 13.67 -1.16 16.17
N ASP A 157 13.42 -1.86 17.28
CA ASP A 157 14.00 -3.16 17.54
C ASP A 157 13.73 -4.17 16.40
N ASN A 158 14.55 -5.22 16.32
CA ASN A 158 14.45 -6.29 15.33
C ASN A 158 14.63 -5.82 13.86
N ASP A 159 15.44 -4.79 13.63
CA ASP A 159 15.74 -4.21 12.31
C ASP A 159 14.51 -3.62 11.60
N ILE A 160 13.43 -3.35 12.30
CA ILE A 160 12.24 -2.72 11.70
C ILE A 160 12.54 -1.24 11.44
N GLN A 161 12.25 -0.80 10.23
CA GLN A 161 12.50 0.57 9.77
C GLN A 161 11.20 1.22 9.31
N LEU A 162 11.01 2.47 9.71
CA LEU A 162 10.02 3.36 9.14
C LEU A 162 10.64 4.09 7.95
N TRP A 163 10.08 3.89 6.77
CA TRP A 163 10.50 4.57 5.55
C TRP A 163 9.49 5.64 5.17
N TYR A 164 9.95 6.73 4.56
CA TYR A 164 9.09 7.83 4.14
C TYR A 164 9.50 8.42 2.78
N LEU A 165 8.50 8.96 2.08
CA LEU A 165 8.65 9.71 0.84
C LEU A 165 7.98 11.08 1.03
N PRO A 166 8.74 12.15 1.32
CA PRO A 166 8.17 13.49 1.46
C PRO A 166 7.78 14.07 0.10
N PHE A 167 6.71 14.86 0.05
CA PHE A 167 6.30 15.57 -1.17
C PHE A 167 6.88 16.98 -1.27
N SER A 168 7.45 17.49 -0.20
CA SER A 168 8.17 18.77 -0.16
C SER A 168 9.31 18.70 0.86
N ASN A 169 10.23 19.66 0.79
CA ASN A 169 11.34 19.77 1.74
C ASN A 169 10.90 20.23 3.14
N GLU A 170 9.69 20.76 3.27
CA GLU A 170 9.11 21.21 4.54
C GLU A 170 8.40 20.10 5.32
N ALA A 171 8.21 18.93 4.69
CA ALA A 171 7.56 17.81 5.33
C ALA A 171 8.41 17.28 6.50
N LYS A 172 7.83 17.24 7.70
CA LYS A 172 8.51 16.70 8.89
C LYS A 172 8.81 15.23 8.71
N VAL A 173 9.98 14.79 9.17
CA VAL A 173 10.35 13.37 9.14
C VAL A 173 9.49 12.63 10.16
N PRO A 174 8.78 11.56 9.76
CA PRO A 174 8.00 10.74 10.69
C PRO A 174 8.92 9.94 11.62
N SER A 175 8.38 9.51 12.76
CA SER A 175 9.11 8.69 13.74
C SER A 175 8.21 7.63 14.36
N PHE A 176 8.83 6.63 14.98
CA PHE A 176 8.11 5.73 15.87
C PHE A 176 7.76 6.45 17.19
N LYS A 177 6.60 6.11 17.76
CA LYS A 177 6.24 6.55 19.12
C LYS A 177 7.25 6.04 20.14
N ALA A 178 7.49 6.81 21.19
CA ALA A 178 8.47 6.46 22.23
C ALA A 178 8.25 5.08 22.87
N CYS A 179 6.99 4.62 22.96
CA CYS A 179 6.65 3.29 23.49
C CYS A 179 7.26 2.12 22.69
N VAL A 180 7.63 2.32 21.42
CA VAL A 180 8.24 1.28 20.59
C VAL A 180 9.76 1.25 20.74
N LYS A 181 10.36 2.39 21.03
CA LYS A 181 11.84 2.53 21.13
C LYS A 181 12.43 1.92 22.41
N HIS A 182 11.60 1.63 23.42
CA HIS A 182 12.03 1.17 24.74
C HIS A 182 11.32 -0.11 25.20
N SER A 183 10.58 -0.78 24.35
CA SER A 183 9.83 -1.95 24.75
C SER A 183 10.43 -3.23 24.18
N HIS A 184 10.85 -4.12 25.07
CA HIS A 184 11.04 -5.55 24.80
C HIS A 184 9.72 -6.27 24.45
N ILE A 185 8.75 -5.59 23.81
CA ILE A 185 7.36 -6.02 23.66
C ILE A 185 7.12 -6.87 22.41
N PHE A 186 8.15 -7.15 21.62
CA PHE A 186 8.03 -8.06 20.48
C PHE A 186 8.80 -9.36 20.73
N MET A 187 8.39 -10.11 21.76
CA MET A 187 8.68 -11.54 21.84
C MET A 187 7.47 -12.35 21.39
#